data_808c1e57d8aa9a090141d66388f93690
#
_entry.id   808c1e57d8aa9a090141d66388f93690
#
_cell.length_a   1.000
_cell.length_b   1.000
_cell.length_c   1.000
_cell.angle_alpha   90.00
_cell.angle_beta   90.00
_cell.angle_gamma   90.00
#
_symmetry.space_group_name_H-M   'P 1'
#
loop_
_entity.id
_entity.type
_entity.pdbx_description
1 polymer ?
#
loop_
_entity_poly.entity_id
_entity_poly.type
_entity_poly.pdbx_seq_one_letter_code
_entity_poly.pdbx_strand_id
1 'polypeptide(L)'
;MPLQKLELRPGVNRESTTYSNEGGYYSGDKVRFRSGFPEKIGGWQNITSGSNTFKGVARFLWNYVTAVSQDLLGVFTNQKVYVELGGNYNDITPLQSSVTLGTDPFATTNDSKLITVTATSHGVVAGTYVSFSGATAVGGITVSGQYEILTVTGTNTYTIAATSAATSTATGGG
;
A
#
# COMPACT_ATOMS: atom_id res chain seq x y z
N MET A 1 -4.10 61.01 5.44
CA MET A 1 -5.10 60.02 5.07
C MET A 1 -5.58 59.34 6.35
N PRO A 2 -6.86 59.22 6.62
CA PRO A 2 -7.32 58.46 7.77
C PRO A 2 -7.04 56.99 7.53
N LEU A 3 -6.47 56.34 8.54
CA LEU A 3 -6.27 54.86 8.56
C LEU A 3 -7.64 54.23 8.75
N GLN A 4 -8.09 53.42 7.79
CA GLN A 4 -9.31 52.65 7.91
C GLN A 4 -8.94 51.23 8.36
N LYS A 5 -9.54 50.81 9.48
CA LYS A 5 -9.37 49.45 9.99
C LYS A 5 -10.14 48.48 9.10
N LEU A 6 -9.45 47.52 8.50
CA LEU A 6 -10.08 46.42 7.78
C LEU A 6 -10.39 45.31 8.77
N GLU A 7 -11.67 45.05 9.00
CA GLU A 7 -12.15 43.92 9.80
C GLU A 7 -12.66 42.82 8.92
N LEU A 8 -11.98 41.68 8.93
CA LEU A 8 -12.39 40.48 8.20
C LEU A 8 -13.07 39.52 9.18
N ARG A 9 -14.17 38.92 8.76
CA ARG A 9 -14.89 37.90 9.54
C ARG A 9 -14.21 36.54 9.37
N PRO A 10 -13.87 35.83 10.45
CA PRO A 10 -13.28 34.51 10.36
C PRO A 10 -14.30 33.47 9.91
N GLY A 11 -13.83 32.45 9.20
CA GLY A 11 -14.65 31.35 8.70
C GLY A 11 -15.06 31.49 7.25
N VAL A 12 -15.55 30.40 6.68
CA VAL A 12 -16.10 30.34 5.32
C VAL A 12 -17.61 30.24 5.43
N ASN A 13 -18.31 31.22 4.88
CA ASN A 13 -19.77 31.24 4.87
C ASN A 13 -20.28 31.26 3.42
N ARG A 14 -21.05 30.23 3.05
CA ARG A 14 -21.68 30.07 1.73
C ARG A 14 -23.18 30.23 1.75
N GLU A 15 -23.78 30.32 2.94
CA GLU A 15 -25.25 30.38 3.11
C GLU A 15 -25.80 31.78 2.97
N SER A 16 -24.97 32.80 3.17
CA SER A 16 -25.37 34.21 3.09
C SER A 16 -25.19 34.77 1.70
N THR A 17 -25.98 35.80 1.35
CA THR A 17 -25.79 36.57 0.13
C THR A 17 -24.44 37.31 0.16
N THR A 18 -23.90 37.63 -1.02
CA THR A 18 -22.63 38.38 -1.14
C THR A 18 -22.64 39.69 -0.36
N TYR A 19 -23.79 40.36 -0.31
CA TYR A 19 -23.94 41.61 0.40
C TYR A 19 -23.93 41.44 1.95
N SER A 20 -24.58 40.39 2.44
CA SER A 20 -24.62 40.13 3.92
C SER A 20 -23.32 39.47 4.41
N ASN A 21 -22.50 38.93 3.52
CA ASN A 21 -21.21 38.34 3.83
C ASN A 21 -20.04 39.29 3.54
N GLU A 22 -20.28 40.61 3.48
CA GLU A 22 -19.23 41.59 3.30
C GLU A 22 -18.15 41.47 4.38
N GLY A 23 -16.88 41.42 3.96
CA GLY A 23 -15.72 41.16 4.84
C GLY A 23 -15.54 39.68 5.23
N GLY A 24 -16.38 38.77 4.75
CA GLY A 24 -16.26 37.33 4.96
C GLY A 24 -15.59 36.59 3.81
N TYR A 25 -15.28 35.32 4.05
CA TYR A 25 -14.69 34.42 3.04
C TYR A 25 -15.78 33.50 2.47
N TYR A 26 -15.88 33.43 1.16
CA TYR A 26 -16.82 32.53 0.47
C TYR A 26 -16.24 31.14 0.25
N SER A 27 -14.92 31.05 0.06
CA SER A 27 -14.21 29.77 -0.06
C SER A 27 -12.81 29.89 0.49
N GLY A 28 -12.24 28.79 0.95
CA GLY A 28 -10.86 28.70 1.40
C GLY A 28 -10.35 27.26 1.21
N ASP A 29 -9.13 27.12 0.69
CA ASP A 29 -8.42 25.86 0.61
C ASP A 29 -7.11 25.97 1.39
N LYS A 30 -6.81 24.94 2.18
CA LYS A 30 -5.58 24.86 3.00
C LYS A 30 -5.40 26.07 3.97
N VAL A 31 -6.51 26.59 4.46
CA VAL A 31 -6.56 27.72 5.40
C VAL A 31 -7.30 27.29 6.65
N ARG A 32 -6.78 27.64 7.81
CA ARG A 32 -7.48 27.62 9.10
C ARG A 32 -7.61 29.04 9.65
N PHE A 33 -8.59 29.27 10.49
CA PHE A 33 -8.75 30.52 11.19
C PHE A 33 -8.27 30.36 12.64
N ARG A 34 -7.28 31.14 13.03
CA ARG A 34 -6.74 31.17 14.38
C ARG A 34 -6.85 32.57 14.94
N SER A 35 -7.48 32.72 16.09
CA SER A 35 -7.70 34.03 16.71
C SER A 35 -8.32 35.06 15.77
N GLY A 36 -9.24 34.64 14.88
CA GLY A 36 -9.90 35.51 13.92
C GLY A 36 -9.15 35.77 12.60
N PHE A 37 -7.89 35.32 12.50
CA PHE A 37 -7.08 35.53 11.29
C PHE A 37 -6.93 34.24 10.47
N PRO A 38 -6.96 34.34 9.12
CA PRO A 38 -6.66 33.21 8.27
C PRO A 38 -5.17 32.86 8.36
N GLU A 39 -4.89 31.60 8.61
CA GLU A 39 -3.55 31.05 8.69
C GLU A 39 -3.44 29.89 7.69
N LYS A 40 -2.35 29.82 6.96
CA LYS A 40 -2.09 28.73 6.03
C LYS A 40 -1.88 27.42 6.80
N ILE A 41 -2.68 26.42 6.51
CA ILE A 41 -2.42 25.05 6.97
C ILE A 41 -1.26 24.51 6.15
N GLY A 42 -0.22 23.99 6.78
CA GLY A 42 0.80 23.20 6.09
C GLY A 42 0.15 22.09 5.27
N GLY A 43 0.67 21.78 4.11
CA GLY A 43 0.15 20.69 3.28
C GLY A 43 0.33 19.33 3.97
N TRP A 44 -0.48 18.37 3.58
CA TRP A 44 -0.23 16.96 3.92
C TRP A 44 1.06 16.52 3.21
N GLN A 45 2.00 16.02 3.98
CA GLN A 45 3.19 15.38 3.45
C GLN A 45 2.99 13.88 3.56
N ASN A 46 3.29 13.16 2.46
CA ASN A 46 3.36 11.71 2.51
C ASN A 46 4.54 11.31 3.42
N ILE A 47 4.26 10.58 4.49
CA ILE A 47 5.30 10.06 5.40
C ILE A 47 6.02 8.84 4.83
N THR A 48 5.44 8.20 3.79
CA THR A 48 6.12 7.12 3.07
C THR A 48 7.12 7.74 2.09
N SER A 49 8.41 7.62 2.37
CA SER A 49 9.47 8.10 1.48
C SER A 49 10.15 6.92 0.78
N GLY A 50 10.48 7.11 -0.50
CA GLY A 50 11.21 6.12 -1.28
C GLY A 50 10.43 4.84 -1.56
N SER A 51 11.03 3.68 -1.30
CA SER A 51 10.45 2.35 -1.53
C SER A 51 9.50 1.88 -0.42
N ASN A 52 9.33 2.64 0.64
CA ASN A 52 8.46 2.29 1.77
C ASN A 52 6.99 2.58 1.42
N THR A 53 6.36 1.70 0.65
CA THR A 53 4.94 1.78 0.29
C THR A 53 4.17 0.62 0.91
N PHE A 54 2.93 0.90 1.30
CA PHE A 54 2.01 -0.15 1.75
C PHE A 54 1.37 -0.85 0.55
N LYS A 55 1.22 -2.16 0.65
CA LYS A 55 0.33 -2.90 -0.25
C LYS A 55 -1.09 -2.89 0.30
N GLY A 56 -2.05 -2.60 -0.56
CA GLY A 56 -3.45 -2.49 -0.20
C GLY A 56 -3.86 -1.12 0.33
N VAL A 57 -5.12 -1.02 0.75
CA VAL A 57 -5.73 0.20 1.29
C VAL A 57 -5.75 0.09 2.81
N ALA A 58 -5.18 1.09 3.50
CA ALA A 58 -5.20 1.13 4.96
C ALA A 58 -6.64 1.17 5.48
N ARG A 59 -6.99 0.24 6.36
CA ARG A 59 -8.31 0.08 6.97
C ARG A 59 -8.31 0.49 8.43
N PHE A 60 -7.18 0.29 9.10
CA PHE A 60 -7.06 0.57 10.53
C PHE A 60 -5.63 0.99 10.86
N LEU A 61 -5.51 1.96 11.76
CA LEU A 61 -4.25 2.42 12.32
C LEU A 61 -4.32 2.29 13.84
N TRP A 62 -3.26 1.75 14.44
CA TRP A 62 -3.17 1.61 15.88
C TRP A 62 -1.77 1.98 16.35
N ASN A 63 -1.69 3.02 17.16
CA ASN A 63 -0.46 3.40 17.82
C ASN A 63 -0.38 2.75 19.21
N TYR A 64 0.80 2.28 19.57
CA TYR A 64 1.07 1.72 20.88
C TYR A 64 2.53 1.95 21.28
N VAL A 65 2.77 1.90 22.59
CA VAL A 65 4.10 2.07 23.17
C VAL A 65 4.54 0.72 23.73
N THR A 66 5.76 0.33 23.42
CA THR A 66 6.36 -0.91 23.95
C THR A 66 6.79 -0.71 25.40
N ALA A 67 7.06 -1.83 26.11
CA ALA A 67 7.60 -1.80 27.46
C ALA A 67 8.96 -1.08 27.58
N VAL A 68 9.68 -0.92 26.48
CA VAL A 68 10.95 -0.16 26.39
C VAL A 68 10.76 1.26 25.88
N SER A 69 9.55 1.81 25.98
CA SER A 69 9.19 3.18 25.61
C SER A 69 9.43 3.52 24.13
N GLN A 70 9.26 2.56 23.23
CA GLN A 70 9.28 2.80 21.79
C GLN A 70 7.86 3.02 21.29
N ASP A 71 7.63 4.12 20.57
CA ASP A 71 6.38 4.39 19.88
C ASP A 71 6.32 3.61 18.57
N LEU A 72 5.30 2.81 18.40
CA LEU A 72 5.04 2.00 17.22
C LEU A 72 3.67 2.34 16.62
N LEU A 73 3.58 2.31 15.31
CA LEU A 73 2.32 2.44 14.58
C LEU A 73 2.03 1.15 13.81
N GLY A 74 0.98 0.45 14.21
CA GLY A 74 0.41 -0.65 13.44
C GLY A 74 -0.44 -0.12 12.29
N VAL A 75 -0.16 -0.56 11.08
CA VAL A 75 -0.92 -0.22 9.86
C VAL A 75 -1.52 -1.49 9.30
N PHE A 76 -2.84 -1.58 9.34
CA PHE A 76 -3.61 -2.72 8.87
C PHE A 76 -4.26 -2.36 7.53
N THR A 77 -3.85 -3.07 6.49
CA THR A 77 -4.46 -2.94 5.16
C THR A 77 -5.42 -4.10 4.89
N ASN A 78 -6.14 -4.04 3.78
CA ASN A 78 -6.95 -5.17 3.34
C ASN A 78 -6.12 -6.39 2.87
N GLN A 79 -4.80 -6.23 2.74
CA GLN A 79 -3.91 -7.28 2.23
C GLN A 79 -2.81 -7.66 3.22
N LYS A 80 -2.33 -6.71 4.04
CA LYS A 80 -1.14 -6.88 4.86
C LYS A 80 -1.22 -6.13 6.17
N VAL A 81 -0.34 -6.53 7.09
CA VAL A 81 -0.13 -5.89 8.38
C VAL A 81 1.31 -5.38 8.45
N TYR A 82 1.47 -4.11 8.77
CA TYR A 82 2.78 -3.48 8.94
C TYR A 82 2.93 -2.89 10.32
N VAL A 83 4.16 -2.86 10.79
CA VAL A 83 4.58 -2.07 11.97
C VAL A 83 5.59 -1.03 11.50
N GLU A 84 5.27 0.22 11.79
CA GLU A 84 6.18 1.34 11.59
C GLU A 84 7.02 1.55 12.84
N LEU A 85 8.32 1.71 12.65
CA LEU A 85 9.29 2.07 13.66
C LEU A 85 10.34 3.01 13.04
N GLY A 86 10.37 4.26 13.51
CA GLY A 86 11.40 5.22 13.09
C GLY A 86 11.44 5.52 11.60
N GLY A 87 10.28 5.52 10.92
CA GLY A 87 10.16 5.76 9.48
C GLY A 87 10.26 4.50 8.60
N ASN A 88 10.53 3.35 9.20
CA ASN A 88 10.57 2.07 8.49
C ASN A 88 9.29 1.27 8.72
N TYR A 89 8.80 0.65 7.65
CA TYR A 89 7.61 -0.20 7.68
C TYR A 89 8.00 -1.66 7.54
N ASN A 90 7.81 -2.42 8.60
CA ASN A 90 8.10 -3.85 8.65
C ASN A 90 6.83 -4.63 8.38
N ASP A 91 6.86 -5.51 7.38
CA ASP A 91 5.75 -6.43 7.08
C ASP A 91 5.73 -7.55 8.12
N ILE A 92 4.68 -7.58 8.92
CA ILE A 92 4.45 -8.61 9.95
C ILE A 92 3.22 -9.46 9.64
N THR A 93 2.80 -9.48 8.38
CA THR A 93 1.66 -10.29 7.95
C THR A 93 1.88 -11.75 8.33
N PRO A 94 0.97 -12.39 9.08
CA PRO A 94 1.11 -13.78 9.46
C PRO A 94 1.21 -14.69 8.23
N LEU A 95 2.19 -15.58 8.22
CA LEU A 95 2.31 -16.63 7.22
C LEU A 95 1.54 -17.85 7.70
N GLN A 96 0.70 -18.43 6.85
CA GLN A 96 -0.09 -19.61 7.18
C GLN A 96 0.81 -20.84 7.34
N SER A 97 1.70 -21.07 6.38
CA SER A 97 2.65 -22.17 6.37
C SER A 97 3.77 -21.92 5.36
N SER A 98 4.88 -22.65 5.49
CA SER A 98 5.91 -22.76 4.45
C SER A 98 5.94 -24.19 3.92
N VAL A 99 6.08 -24.32 2.60
CA VAL A 99 6.13 -25.60 1.90
C VAL A 99 7.32 -25.61 0.96
N THR A 100 8.05 -26.70 0.93
CA THR A 100 9.05 -26.92 -0.12
C THR A 100 8.32 -27.41 -1.38
N LEU A 101 8.49 -26.69 -2.48
CA LEU A 101 7.95 -27.09 -3.76
C LEU A 101 8.72 -28.29 -4.32
N GLY A 102 8.04 -29.08 -5.12
CA GLY A 102 8.66 -30.23 -5.82
C GLY A 102 9.62 -29.81 -6.92
N THR A 103 10.12 -30.78 -7.66
CA THR A 103 10.93 -30.55 -8.85
C THR A 103 10.09 -29.85 -9.92
N ASP A 104 10.70 -28.86 -10.60
CA ASP A 104 10.09 -28.09 -11.69
C ASP A 104 8.71 -27.49 -11.40
N PRO A 105 8.58 -26.71 -10.31
CA PRO A 105 7.28 -26.24 -9.85
C PRO A 105 6.70 -25.08 -10.68
N PHE A 106 7.49 -24.44 -11.54
CA PHE A 106 7.07 -23.28 -12.31
C PHE A 106 6.97 -23.62 -13.80
N ALA A 107 5.88 -23.20 -14.43
CA ALA A 107 5.68 -23.28 -15.86
C ALA A 107 5.45 -21.89 -16.45
N THR A 108 6.24 -21.53 -17.47
CA THR A 108 6.17 -20.28 -18.21
C THR A 108 5.70 -20.51 -19.63
N THR A 109 5.10 -19.48 -20.23
CA THR A 109 4.77 -19.44 -21.65
C THR A 109 5.52 -18.29 -22.30
N ASN A 110 6.11 -18.51 -23.46
CA ASN A 110 6.85 -17.47 -24.18
C ASN A 110 5.99 -16.21 -24.34
N ASP A 111 6.61 -15.04 -24.11
CA ASP A 111 6.00 -13.71 -24.20
C ASP A 111 4.83 -13.46 -23.22
N SER A 112 4.70 -14.30 -22.20
CA SER A 112 3.69 -14.16 -21.14
C SER A 112 4.33 -13.80 -19.80
N LYS A 113 3.65 -12.94 -19.02
CA LYS A 113 3.99 -12.67 -17.62
C LYS A 113 3.37 -13.67 -16.65
N LEU A 114 2.44 -14.50 -17.13
CA LEU A 114 1.75 -15.46 -16.31
C LEU A 114 2.63 -16.68 -16.07
N ILE A 115 2.78 -17.06 -14.81
CA ILE A 115 3.51 -18.25 -14.38
C ILE A 115 2.53 -19.16 -13.67
N THR A 116 2.46 -20.42 -14.10
CA THR A 116 1.72 -21.45 -13.38
C THR A 116 2.63 -22.07 -12.33
N VAL A 117 2.15 -22.14 -11.10
CA VAL A 117 2.86 -22.75 -9.97
C VAL A 117 2.19 -24.05 -9.61
N THR A 118 2.97 -25.11 -9.50
CA THR A 118 2.54 -26.44 -9.03
C THR A 118 2.98 -26.62 -7.57
N ALA A 119 2.03 -26.75 -6.67
CA ALA A 119 2.25 -26.97 -5.24
C ALA A 119 1.17 -27.89 -4.72
N THR A 120 1.52 -29.08 -4.29
CA THR A 120 0.57 -30.12 -3.85
C THR A 120 -0.25 -29.64 -2.64
N SER A 121 -1.58 -29.73 -2.78
CA SER A 121 -2.54 -29.40 -1.68
C SER A 121 -2.29 -28.05 -1.04
N HIS A 122 -2.02 -27.04 -1.85
CA HIS A 122 -1.52 -25.73 -1.40
C HIS A 122 -2.51 -24.93 -0.54
N GLY A 123 -3.80 -25.15 -0.64
CA GLY A 123 -4.84 -24.47 0.16
C GLY A 123 -4.87 -22.95 0.02
N VAL A 124 -4.18 -22.36 -0.95
CA VAL A 124 -4.13 -20.91 -1.17
C VAL A 124 -5.40 -20.38 -1.80
N VAL A 125 -5.66 -19.07 -1.63
CA VAL A 125 -6.82 -18.38 -2.15
C VAL A 125 -6.38 -17.25 -3.07
N ALA A 126 -7.10 -17.00 -4.16
CA ALA A 126 -6.83 -15.88 -5.06
C ALA A 126 -6.90 -14.55 -4.30
N GLY A 127 -6.00 -13.61 -4.64
CA GLY A 127 -5.84 -12.33 -3.96
C GLY A 127 -5.00 -12.37 -2.68
N THR A 128 -4.53 -13.55 -2.25
CA THR A 128 -3.54 -13.68 -1.16
C THR A 128 -2.12 -13.65 -1.72
N TYR A 129 -1.13 -13.56 -0.84
CA TYR A 129 0.28 -13.46 -1.23
C TYR A 129 1.06 -14.71 -0.84
N VAL A 130 1.95 -15.13 -1.73
CA VAL A 130 2.96 -16.16 -1.50
C VAL A 130 4.35 -15.57 -1.68
N SER A 131 5.33 -16.10 -0.94
CA SER A 131 6.72 -15.69 -1.06
C SER A 131 7.57 -16.88 -1.48
N PHE A 132 8.40 -16.69 -2.50
CA PHE A 132 9.32 -17.69 -3.00
C PHE A 132 10.77 -17.34 -2.69
N SER A 133 11.56 -18.36 -2.43
CA SER A 133 13.01 -18.26 -2.25
C SER A 133 13.69 -19.51 -2.79
N GLY A 134 14.93 -19.35 -3.26
CA GLY A 134 15.75 -20.47 -3.72
C GLY A 134 15.42 -21.01 -5.12
N ALA A 135 14.46 -20.42 -5.84
CA ALA A 135 14.14 -20.86 -7.19
C ALA A 135 15.26 -20.53 -8.19
N THR A 136 15.50 -21.47 -9.11
CA THR A 136 16.36 -21.25 -10.28
C THR A 136 15.58 -20.59 -11.43
N ALA A 137 16.27 -20.06 -12.44
CA ALA A 137 15.61 -19.38 -13.55
C ALA A 137 14.84 -20.37 -14.45
N VAL A 138 13.62 -20.00 -14.82
CA VAL A 138 12.76 -20.71 -15.77
C VAL A 138 12.20 -19.73 -16.79
N GLY A 139 12.33 -20.05 -18.08
CA GLY A 139 11.89 -19.14 -19.16
C GLY A 139 12.49 -17.74 -19.08
N GLY A 140 13.72 -17.58 -18.54
CA GLY A 140 14.38 -16.30 -18.33
C GLY A 140 13.92 -15.52 -17.09
N ILE A 141 13.05 -16.10 -16.26
CA ILE A 141 12.53 -15.47 -15.03
C ILE A 141 13.01 -16.27 -13.82
N THR A 142 13.57 -15.58 -12.82
CA THR A 142 13.82 -16.14 -11.48
C THR A 142 12.68 -15.75 -10.56
N VAL A 143 11.90 -16.74 -10.12
CA VAL A 143 10.77 -16.53 -9.21
C VAL A 143 11.29 -16.36 -7.79
N SER A 144 11.36 -15.12 -7.32
CA SER A 144 11.88 -14.79 -6.00
C SER A 144 11.10 -13.63 -5.39
N GLY A 145 10.93 -13.64 -4.06
CA GLY A 145 10.18 -12.63 -3.35
C GLY A 145 8.67 -12.90 -3.36
N GLN A 146 7.88 -11.87 -3.27
CA GLN A 146 6.46 -11.95 -3.00
C GLN A 146 5.62 -11.72 -4.26
N TYR A 147 4.64 -12.60 -4.45
CA TYR A 147 3.70 -12.58 -5.56
C TYR A 147 2.26 -12.68 -5.06
N GLU A 148 1.36 -11.96 -5.74
CA GLU A 148 -0.07 -12.13 -5.56
C GLU A 148 -0.56 -13.35 -6.34
N ILE A 149 -1.42 -14.15 -5.74
CA ILE A 149 -2.09 -15.26 -6.41
C ILE A 149 -3.24 -14.69 -7.24
N LEU A 150 -3.12 -14.79 -8.54
CA LEU A 150 -4.12 -14.26 -9.46
C LEU A 150 -5.33 -15.18 -9.56
N THR A 151 -5.08 -16.46 -9.79
CA THR A 151 -6.14 -17.45 -10.00
C THR A 151 -5.70 -18.80 -9.43
N VAL A 152 -6.60 -19.47 -8.73
CA VAL A 152 -6.43 -20.86 -8.32
C VAL A 152 -7.04 -21.74 -9.42
N THR A 153 -6.20 -22.49 -10.14
CA THR A 153 -6.61 -23.30 -11.27
C THR A 153 -6.94 -24.74 -10.90
N GLY A 154 -6.54 -25.18 -9.71
CA GLY A 154 -6.83 -26.50 -9.18
C GLY A 154 -6.32 -26.69 -7.77
N THR A 155 -6.51 -27.87 -7.20
CA THR A 155 -6.06 -28.20 -5.84
C THR A 155 -4.53 -28.10 -5.69
N ASN A 156 -3.80 -28.30 -6.77
CA ASN A 156 -2.34 -28.34 -6.80
C ASN A 156 -1.72 -27.26 -7.67
N THR A 157 -2.51 -26.37 -8.26
CA THR A 157 -2.02 -25.36 -9.20
C THR A 157 -2.68 -24.01 -9.05
N TYR A 158 -1.88 -22.96 -9.14
CA TYR A 158 -2.34 -21.57 -9.16
C TYR A 158 -1.45 -20.73 -10.06
N THR A 159 -1.84 -19.51 -10.34
CA THR A 159 -1.08 -18.59 -11.21
C THR A 159 -0.64 -17.34 -10.47
N ILE A 160 0.53 -16.85 -10.84
CA ILE A 160 1.12 -15.58 -10.40
C ILE A 160 1.56 -14.79 -11.62
N ALA A 161 1.82 -13.47 -11.46
CA ALA A 161 2.36 -12.65 -12.54
C ALA A 161 3.78 -12.19 -12.22
N ALA A 162 4.69 -12.38 -13.17
CA ALA A 162 6.02 -11.80 -13.14
C ALA A 162 6.02 -10.33 -13.57
N THR A 163 7.07 -9.59 -13.23
CA THR A 163 7.27 -8.20 -13.69
C THR A 163 7.61 -8.10 -15.16
N SER A 164 8.32 -9.10 -15.71
CA SER A 164 8.71 -9.21 -17.12
C SER A 164 8.07 -10.43 -17.77
N ALA A 165 7.90 -10.39 -19.09
CA ALA A 165 7.46 -11.55 -19.86
C ALA A 165 8.54 -12.61 -19.93
N ALA A 166 8.15 -13.89 -19.98
CA ALA A 166 9.06 -15.01 -20.17
C ALA A 166 9.64 -15.01 -21.60
N THR A 167 10.90 -15.36 -21.72
CA THR A 167 11.61 -15.44 -23.00
C THR A 167 11.45 -16.80 -23.70
N SER A 168 10.87 -17.77 -23.02
CA SER A 168 10.59 -19.09 -23.58
C SER A 168 9.47 -19.81 -22.83
N THR A 169 8.81 -20.75 -23.49
CA THR A 169 7.94 -21.71 -22.81
C THR A 169 8.81 -22.80 -22.19
N ALA A 170 8.78 -22.91 -20.89
CA ALA A 170 9.62 -23.84 -20.13
C ALA A 170 8.92 -24.26 -18.82
N THR A 171 9.36 -25.38 -18.28
CA THR A 171 9.02 -25.85 -16.93
C THR A 171 10.31 -26.06 -16.17
N GLY A 172 10.36 -25.65 -14.91
CA GLY A 172 11.59 -25.72 -14.14
C GLY A 172 11.51 -24.90 -12.85
N GLY A 173 12.68 -24.47 -12.36
CA GLY A 173 12.81 -23.53 -11.27
C GLY A 173 12.84 -24.13 -9.86
N GLY A 174 12.87 -25.45 -9.74
CA GLY A 174 13.04 -26.16 -8.47
C GLY A 174 14.49 -26.26 -8.01
#